data_f6266f0fa16aec8ee5b05136724c834e
#
_entry.id   f6266f0fa16aec8ee5b05136724c834e
#
_cell.length_a   1.000
_cell.length_b   1.000
_cell.length_c   1.000
_cell.angle_alpha   90.00
_cell.angle_beta   90.00
_cell.angle_gamma   90.00
#
_symmetry.space_group_name_H-M   'P 1'
#
loop_
_entity.id
_entity.type
_entity.pdbx_description
1 polymer ?
#
loop_
_entity_poly.entity_id
_entity_poly.type
_entity_poly.pdbx_seq_one_letter_code
_entity_poly.pdbx_strand_id
1 'polypeptide(L)'
;MNAASSHEPQGRDARPAGPGSSMDGGNSIRAVALGASTGAVEALLRLLPGLPANYPLPLLIVVHLPVDAESTLATLLASRCRIAVKEAEDKEPIRPGVAYLAPANYHLLVEPDFHLSLSSDEPVLFSRPSIDVLFESAADAYGSGLAGIVLT
;
A
#
# COMPACT_ATOMS: atom_id res chain seq x y z
N MET A 1 14.88 9.81 69.32
CA MET A 1 13.75 9.06 68.69
C MET A 1 13.66 9.43 67.23
N ASN A 2 14.32 8.72 66.46
CA ASN A 2 14.40 8.99 65.05
C ASN A 2 13.55 7.98 64.28
N ALA A 3 12.47 8.46 63.69
CA ALA A 3 11.80 7.69 62.68
C ALA A 3 12.67 7.73 61.43
N ALA A 4 13.34 6.66 61.15
CA ALA A 4 13.99 6.50 59.86
C ALA A 4 12.89 6.32 58.82
N SER A 5 12.65 7.33 58.04
CA SER A 5 11.85 7.17 56.84
C SER A 5 12.66 6.39 55.82
N SER A 6 12.40 5.13 55.73
CA SER A 6 12.92 4.33 54.63
C SER A 6 12.20 4.78 53.38
N HIS A 7 12.89 5.53 52.57
CA HIS A 7 12.45 5.86 51.23
C HIS A 7 12.73 4.64 50.38
N GLU A 8 11.70 3.83 50.13
CA GLU A 8 11.80 2.80 49.13
C GLU A 8 11.94 3.47 47.75
N PRO A 9 12.95 3.11 47.00
CA PRO A 9 12.98 3.55 45.60
C PRO A 9 11.81 2.91 44.88
N GLN A 10 10.88 3.72 44.48
CA GLN A 10 9.83 3.27 43.60
C GLN A 10 10.47 2.65 42.37
N GLY A 11 10.20 1.37 42.18
CA GLY A 11 10.67 0.64 41.03
C GLY A 11 10.26 1.38 39.77
N ARG A 12 11.23 1.71 38.98
CA ARG A 12 10.97 2.22 37.64
C ARG A 12 10.17 1.17 36.93
N ASP A 13 8.94 1.50 36.57
CA ASP A 13 8.18 0.70 35.64
C ASP A 13 8.99 0.57 34.37
N ALA A 14 9.69 -0.55 34.24
CA ALA A 14 10.28 -0.91 33.00
C ALA A 14 9.12 -1.21 32.05
N ARG A 15 8.78 -0.25 31.21
CA ARG A 15 7.85 -0.50 30.13
C ARG A 15 8.41 -1.66 29.31
N PRO A 16 7.67 -2.76 29.13
CA PRO A 16 8.13 -3.79 28.23
C PRO A 16 8.33 -3.14 26.86
N ALA A 17 9.51 -3.34 26.31
CA ALA A 17 9.75 -2.96 24.94
C ALA A 17 8.66 -3.60 24.09
N GLY A 18 7.80 -2.77 23.48
CA GLY A 18 6.75 -3.29 22.61
C GLY A 18 7.35 -4.08 21.46
N PRO A 19 6.63 -5.10 20.93
CA PRO A 19 7.07 -5.79 19.73
C PRO A 19 7.19 -4.76 18.62
N GLY A 20 8.39 -4.47 18.15
CA GLY A 20 8.63 -3.47 17.12
C GLY A 20 9.69 -2.45 17.44
N SER A 21 10.23 -2.43 18.64
CA SER A 21 11.49 -1.74 18.90
C SER A 21 12.68 -2.57 18.42
N SER A 22 12.51 -3.25 17.29
CA SER A 22 13.62 -3.94 16.66
C SER A 22 14.61 -2.87 16.20
N MET A 23 15.85 -3.09 16.51
CA MET A 23 16.98 -2.25 16.12
C MET A 23 17.24 -2.30 14.62
N ASP A 24 16.38 -2.93 13.85
CA ASP A 24 16.48 -3.06 12.41
C ASP A 24 15.99 -1.77 11.75
N GLY A 25 16.72 -0.73 11.93
CA GLY A 25 16.76 0.53 11.21
C GLY A 25 15.57 0.96 10.34
N GLY A 26 14.35 0.61 10.69
CA GLY A 26 13.16 1.12 10.01
C GLY A 26 12.95 0.66 8.57
N ASN A 27 13.59 -0.43 8.12
CA ASN A 27 13.48 -0.94 6.75
C ASN A 27 12.32 -1.92 6.54
N SER A 28 11.32 -1.92 7.39
CA SER A 28 10.15 -2.74 7.14
C SER A 28 9.29 -2.14 6.03
N ILE A 29 8.89 -2.96 5.08
CA ILE A 29 8.00 -2.55 3.99
C ILE A 29 6.60 -2.30 4.57
N ARG A 30 5.99 -1.20 4.16
CA ARG A 30 4.65 -0.77 4.62
C ARG A 30 3.61 -0.75 3.50
N ALA A 31 4.04 -0.72 2.26
CA ALA A 31 3.16 -0.73 1.11
C ALA A 31 3.88 -1.28 -0.11
N VAL A 32 3.11 -1.83 -1.04
CA VAL A 32 3.60 -2.30 -2.34
C VAL A 32 2.92 -1.50 -3.44
N ALA A 33 3.71 -0.84 -4.28
CA ALA A 33 3.23 -0.23 -5.51
C ALA A 33 3.57 -1.16 -6.68
N LEU A 34 2.57 -1.45 -7.50
CA LEU A 34 2.70 -2.40 -8.59
C LEU A 34 2.23 -1.76 -9.89
N GLY A 35 3.09 -1.79 -10.89
CA GLY A 35 2.76 -1.37 -12.24
C GLY A 35 2.78 -2.56 -13.19
N ALA A 36 1.78 -2.66 -14.03
CA ALA A 36 1.68 -3.77 -14.99
C ALA A 36 1.26 -3.28 -16.37
N SER A 37 1.91 -3.84 -17.39
CA SER A 37 1.47 -3.67 -18.78
C SER A 37 0.36 -4.65 -19.11
N THR A 38 -0.32 -4.45 -20.25
CA THR A 38 -1.36 -5.35 -20.74
C THR A 38 -0.87 -6.80 -20.84
N GLY A 39 0.38 -7.00 -21.26
CA GLY A 39 0.96 -8.35 -21.37
C GLY A 39 1.23 -9.03 -20.04
N ALA A 40 1.18 -8.30 -18.93
CA ALA A 40 1.46 -8.83 -17.59
C ALA A 40 0.19 -9.16 -16.79
N VAL A 41 -1.00 -9.01 -17.38
CA VAL A 41 -2.28 -9.28 -16.68
C VAL A 41 -2.35 -10.72 -16.17
N GLU A 42 -1.87 -11.69 -16.94
CA GLU A 42 -1.83 -13.08 -16.50
C GLU A 42 -0.96 -13.28 -15.27
N ALA A 43 0.19 -12.61 -15.21
CA ALA A 43 1.06 -12.67 -14.03
C ALA A 43 0.36 -12.11 -12.80
N LEU A 44 -0.36 -11.00 -12.95
CA LEU A 44 -1.15 -10.39 -11.89
C LEU A 44 -2.26 -11.34 -11.41
N LEU A 45 -2.95 -11.99 -12.33
CA LEU A 45 -4.00 -12.97 -12.05
C LEU A 45 -3.48 -14.23 -11.35
N ARG A 46 -2.18 -14.51 -11.41
CA ARG A 46 -1.54 -15.60 -10.69
C ARG A 46 -0.99 -15.15 -9.34
N LEU A 47 -0.45 -13.94 -9.30
CA LEU A 47 0.22 -13.40 -8.10
C LEU A 47 -0.77 -13.10 -6.98
N LEU A 48 -1.79 -12.31 -7.26
CA LEU A 48 -2.70 -11.79 -6.24
C LEU A 48 -3.53 -12.88 -5.56
N PRO A 49 -4.10 -13.87 -6.28
CA PRO A 49 -4.84 -14.95 -5.63
C PRO A 49 -3.99 -15.82 -4.71
N GLY A 50 -2.67 -15.80 -4.87
CA GLY A 50 -1.72 -16.52 -4.00
C GLY A 50 -1.48 -15.87 -2.66
N LEU A 51 -1.91 -14.61 -2.46
CA LEU A 51 -1.71 -13.92 -1.20
C LEU A 51 -2.69 -14.42 -0.14
N PRO A 52 -2.23 -14.63 1.12
CA PRO A 52 -3.12 -15.10 2.19
C PRO A 52 -4.12 -14.01 2.59
N ALA A 53 -5.25 -14.44 3.18
CA ALA A 53 -6.30 -13.51 3.60
C ALA A 53 -5.83 -12.47 4.63
N ASN A 54 -4.80 -12.81 5.42
CA ASN A 54 -4.20 -11.94 6.43
C ASN A 54 -2.95 -11.20 5.92
N TYR A 55 -2.80 -11.06 4.61
CA TYR A 55 -1.67 -10.33 4.03
C TYR A 55 -1.61 -8.92 4.63
N PRO A 56 -0.47 -8.50 5.20
CA PRO A 56 -0.44 -7.33 6.07
C PRO A 56 -0.26 -6.00 5.34
N LEU A 57 0.02 -6.00 4.04
CA LEU A 57 0.35 -4.79 3.31
C LEU A 57 -0.78 -4.35 2.37
N PRO A 58 -0.96 -3.04 2.18
CA PRO A 58 -1.75 -2.54 1.07
C PRO A 58 -0.98 -2.71 -0.24
N LEU A 59 -1.72 -2.98 -1.31
CA LEU A 59 -1.19 -3.01 -2.67
C LEU A 59 -1.84 -1.89 -3.48
N LEU A 60 -1.01 -1.11 -4.14
CA LEU A 60 -1.43 0.01 -4.97
C LEU A 60 -1.05 -0.32 -6.41
N ILE A 61 -2.04 -0.41 -7.30
CA ILE A 61 -1.85 -1.08 -8.59
C ILE A 61 -2.29 -0.18 -9.73
N VAL A 62 -1.41 0.02 -10.68
CA VAL A 62 -1.71 0.62 -11.98
C VAL A 62 -1.49 -0.42 -13.07
N VAL A 63 -2.53 -0.70 -13.84
CA VAL A 63 -2.45 -1.59 -14.99
C VAL A 63 -2.79 -0.78 -16.25
N HIS A 64 -1.92 -0.84 -17.24
CA HIS A 64 -2.19 -0.21 -18.54
C HIS A 64 -3.10 -1.13 -19.36
N LEU A 65 -4.40 -0.87 -19.27
CA LEU A 65 -5.44 -1.60 -20.00
C LEU A 65 -6.28 -0.64 -20.83
N PRO A 66 -6.95 -1.15 -21.90
CA PRO A 66 -8.01 -0.40 -22.53
C PRO A 66 -9.08 0.01 -21.52
N VAL A 67 -9.68 1.18 -21.70
CA VAL A 67 -10.64 1.78 -20.76
C VAL A 67 -11.76 0.81 -20.36
N ASP A 68 -12.24 0.01 -21.29
CA ASP A 68 -13.36 -0.93 -21.06
C ASP A 68 -12.96 -2.17 -20.24
N ALA A 69 -11.67 -2.46 -20.10
CA ALA A 69 -11.20 -3.68 -19.47
C ALA A 69 -10.88 -3.53 -17.97
N GLU A 70 -10.69 -2.31 -17.47
CA GLU A 70 -10.18 -2.09 -16.11
C GLU A 70 -11.18 -2.49 -15.03
N SER A 71 -12.45 -2.11 -15.16
CA SER A 71 -13.47 -2.49 -14.17
C SER A 71 -13.72 -3.99 -14.15
N THR A 72 -13.60 -4.64 -15.29
CA THR A 72 -13.70 -6.10 -15.39
C THR A 72 -12.56 -6.79 -14.67
N LEU A 73 -11.34 -6.25 -14.76
CA LEU A 73 -10.18 -6.81 -14.05
C LEU A 73 -10.36 -6.74 -12.54
N ALA A 74 -10.81 -5.60 -12.02
CA ALA A 74 -11.05 -5.44 -10.58
C ALA A 74 -12.07 -6.45 -10.07
N THR A 75 -13.18 -6.63 -10.80
CA THR A 75 -14.22 -7.60 -10.47
C THR A 75 -13.68 -9.03 -10.50
N LEU A 76 -12.92 -9.37 -11.53
CA LEU A 76 -12.32 -10.69 -11.67
C LEU A 76 -11.34 -11.01 -10.54
N LEU A 77 -10.46 -10.08 -10.22
CA LEU A 77 -9.51 -10.24 -9.11
C LEU A 77 -10.23 -10.35 -7.77
N ALA A 78 -11.25 -9.53 -7.54
CA ALA A 78 -12.03 -9.58 -6.30
C ALA A 78 -12.68 -10.96 -6.09
N SER A 79 -13.10 -11.62 -7.18
CA SER A 79 -13.70 -12.95 -7.11
C SER A 79 -12.70 -14.08 -6.84
N ARG A 80 -11.41 -13.87 -7.14
CA ARG A 80 -10.36 -14.90 -7.05
C ARG A 80 -9.43 -14.72 -5.86
N CYS A 81 -9.34 -13.52 -5.30
CA CYS A 81 -8.39 -13.21 -4.23
C CYS A 81 -9.01 -13.41 -2.86
N ARG A 82 -8.16 -13.79 -1.90
CA ARG A 82 -8.52 -13.86 -0.48
C ARG A 82 -8.49 -12.50 0.19
N ILE A 83 -7.63 -11.61 -0.29
CA ILE A 83 -7.60 -10.20 0.14
C ILE A 83 -8.74 -9.43 -0.54
N ALA A 84 -9.09 -8.29 0.03
CA ALA A 84 -10.04 -7.39 -0.61
C ALA A 84 -9.40 -6.73 -1.83
N VAL A 85 -10.12 -6.69 -2.94
CA VAL A 85 -9.68 -6.02 -4.17
C VAL A 85 -10.78 -5.05 -4.60
N LYS A 86 -10.38 -3.82 -4.90
CA LYS A 86 -11.33 -2.78 -5.30
C LYS A 86 -10.66 -1.75 -6.22
N GLU A 87 -11.47 -1.02 -6.97
CA GLU A 87 -11.00 0.22 -7.58
C GLU A 87 -10.82 1.28 -6.49
N ALA A 88 -9.74 2.05 -6.61
CA ALA A 88 -9.45 3.13 -5.68
C ALA A 88 -10.50 4.25 -5.79
N GLU A 89 -10.87 4.80 -4.66
CA GLU A 89 -11.74 5.96 -4.56
C GLU A 89 -10.94 7.18 -4.10
N ASP A 90 -11.33 8.35 -4.59
CA ASP A 90 -10.68 9.60 -4.18
C ASP A 90 -10.84 9.83 -2.68
N LYS A 91 -9.74 10.17 -2.02
CA LYS A 91 -9.66 10.49 -0.57
C LYS A 91 -9.93 9.33 0.37
N GLU A 92 -9.91 8.09 -0.11
CA GLU A 92 -10.04 6.97 0.83
C GLU A 92 -8.73 6.67 1.56
N PRO A 93 -8.79 6.24 2.83
CA PRO A 93 -7.60 5.83 3.57
C PRO A 93 -7.05 4.52 3.03
N ILE A 94 -5.73 4.40 3.00
CA ILE A 94 -5.04 3.18 2.59
C ILE A 94 -5.04 2.20 3.76
N ARG A 95 -5.60 1.00 3.55
CA ARG A 95 -5.74 -0.03 4.58
C ARG A 95 -4.91 -1.26 4.26
N PRO A 96 -4.30 -1.91 5.28
CA PRO A 96 -3.62 -3.19 5.08
C PRO A 96 -4.56 -4.26 4.51
N GLY A 97 -4.01 -5.15 3.70
CA GLY A 97 -4.76 -6.28 3.16
C GLY A 97 -5.76 -5.92 2.07
N VAL A 98 -5.67 -4.74 1.51
CA VAL A 98 -6.51 -4.29 0.41
C VAL A 98 -5.64 -3.99 -0.81
N ALA A 99 -6.05 -4.49 -1.96
CA ALA A 99 -5.47 -4.13 -3.25
C ALA A 99 -6.35 -3.07 -3.92
N TYR A 100 -5.75 -1.93 -4.19
CA TYR A 100 -6.41 -0.79 -4.82
C TYR A 100 -5.94 -0.68 -6.27
N LEU A 101 -6.86 -0.77 -7.21
CA LEU A 101 -6.57 -0.56 -8.62
C LEU A 101 -6.92 0.86 -9.04
N ALA A 102 -6.03 1.51 -9.78
CA ALA A 102 -6.34 2.80 -10.37
C ALA A 102 -7.52 2.66 -11.34
N PRO A 103 -8.57 3.48 -11.21
CA PRO A 103 -9.65 3.47 -12.17
C PRO A 103 -9.23 4.07 -13.51
N ALA A 104 -9.97 3.73 -14.58
CA ALA A 104 -9.71 4.24 -15.92
C ALA A 104 -9.69 5.77 -15.95
N ASN A 105 -8.76 6.33 -16.71
CA ASN A 105 -8.61 7.77 -16.97
C ASN A 105 -8.28 8.65 -15.74
N TYR A 106 -7.84 8.05 -14.65
CA TYR A 106 -7.38 8.80 -13.49
C TYR A 106 -5.99 8.35 -13.07
N HIS A 107 -5.12 9.31 -12.78
CA HIS A 107 -3.89 9.01 -12.06
C HIS A 107 -4.22 8.65 -10.62
N LEU A 108 -3.57 7.63 -10.10
CA LEU A 108 -3.65 7.23 -8.70
C LEU A 108 -2.42 7.77 -7.97
N LEU A 109 -2.64 8.53 -6.92
CA LEU A 109 -1.60 9.12 -6.10
C LEU A 109 -1.77 8.73 -4.63
N VAL A 110 -0.65 8.66 -3.94
CA VAL A 110 -0.62 8.54 -2.48
C VAL A 110 -0.33 9.90 -1.88
N GLU A 111 -1.23 10.37 -1.01
CA GLU A 111 -1.05 11.62 -0.30
C GLU A 111 -0.15 11.43 0.94
N PRO A 112 0.50 12.50 1.45
CA PRO A 112 1.39 12.37 2.61
C PRO A 112 0.74 11.81 3.87
N ASP A 113 -0.58 11.91 4.01
CA ASP A 113 -1.34 11.38 5.13
C ASP A 113 -1.84 9.93 4.91
N PHE A 114 -1.31 9.25 3.89
CA PHE A 114 -1.66 7.88 3.52
C PHE A 114 -3.12 7.68 3.11
N HIS A 115 -3.67 8.69 2.46
CA HIS A 115 -4.91 8.59 1.70
C HIS A 115 -4.60 8.51 0.21
N LEU A 116 -5.49 7.88 -0.53
CA LEU A 116 -5.42 7.88 -1.98
C LEU A 116 -6.06 9.14 -2.55
N SER A 117 -5.56 9.61 -3.66
CA SER A 117 -6.22 10.63 -4.46
C SER A 117 -6.24 10.23 -5.93
N LEU A 118 -7.28 10.67 -6.62
CA LEU A 118 -7.44 10.49 -8.05
C LEU A 118 -7.28 11.84 -8.75
N SER A 119 -6.52 11.87 -9.82
CA SER A 119 -6.27 13.09 -10.58
C SER A 119 -6.62 12.89 -12.06
N SER A 120 -7.29 13.87 -12.63
CA SER A 120 -7.54 13.93 -14.06
C SER A 120 -6.53 14.81 -14.80
N ASP A 121 -5.39 15.10 -14.18
CA ASP A 121 -4.30 15.82 -14.82
C ASP A 121 -3.85 15.12 -16.11
N GLU A 122 -3.15 15.86 -16.95
CA GLU A 122 -2.73 15.38 -18.26
C GLU A 122 -2.05 14.01 -18.21
N PRO A 123 -2.22 13.17 -19.23
CA PRO A 123 -1.49 11.92 -19.33
C PRO A 123 0.02 12.13 -19.29
N VAL A 124 0.73 11.24 -18.60
CA VAL A 124 2.19 11.22 -18.55
C VAL A 124 2.67 10.18 -19.54
N LEU A 125 3.50 10.58 -20.49
CA LEU A 125 3.95 9.70 -21.59
C LEU A 125 2.78 8.97 -22.28
N PHE A 126 1.71 9.71 -22.53
CA PHE A 126 0.46 9.23 -23.12
C PHE A 126 -0.34 8.24 -22.28
N SER A 127 0.01 8.07 -20.99
CA SER A 127 -0.67 7.13 -20.08
C SER A 127 -1.39 7.87 -18.96
N ARG A 128 -2.65 7.50 -18.73
CA ARG A 128 -3.45 7.88 -17.58
C ARG A 128 -4.44 6.74 -17.28
N PRO A 129 -4.23 5.98 -16.19
CA PRO A 129 -3.24 6.16 -15.13
C PRO A 129 -1.80 5.93 -15.58
N SER A 130 -0.87 6.62 -14.91
CA SER A 130 0.57 6.46 -15.11
C SER A 130 1.20 5.71 -13.94
N ILE A 131 2.02 4.72 -14.25
CA ILE A 131 2.81 3.98 -13.26
C ILE A 131 3.77 4.94 -12.54
N ASP A 132 4.43 5.84 -13.27
CA ASP A 132 5.39 6.78 -12.69
C ASP A 132 4.72 7.74 -11.69
N VAL A 133 3.51 8.22 -11.99
CA VAL A 133 2.76 9.10 -11.07
C VAL A 133 2.47 8.38 -9.76
N LEU A 134 2.03 7.13 -9.82
CA LEU A 134 1.81 6.34 -8.61
C LEU A 134 3.12 6.13 -7.85
N PHE A 135 4.17 5.70 -8.52
CA PHE A 135 5.43 5.35 -7.87
C PHE A 135 6.10 6.56 -7.22
N GLU A 136 6.10 7.70 -7.89
CA GLU A 136 6.66 8.94 -7.34
C GLU A 136 5.91 9.39 -6.07
N SER A 137 4.59 9.45 -6.11
CA SER A 137 3.80 9.85 -4.95
C SER A 137 3.90 8.84 -3.81
N ALA A 138 3.91 7.56 -4.11
CA ALA A 138 4.06 6.51 -3.10
C ALA A 138 5.45 6.53 -2.46
N ALA A 139 6.49 6.76 -3.25
CA ALA A 139 7.87 6.91 -2.74
C ALA A 139 8.00 8.13 -1.82
N ASP A 140 7.37 9.24 -2.18
CA ASP A 140 7.36 10.44 -1.34
C ASP A 140 6.65 10.19 0.00
N ALA A 141 5.55 9.44 0.00
CA ALA A 141 4.78 9.17 1.21
C ALA A 141 5.42 8.10 2.10
N TYR A 142 5.89 7.00 1.53
CA TYR A 142 6.38 5.84 2.28
C TYR A 142 7.91 5.81 2.44
N GLY A 143 8.65 6.51 1.60
CA GLY A 143 10.10 6.49 1.62
C GLY A 143 10.65 5.06 1.49
N SER A 144 11.53 4.66 2.38
CA SER A 144 12.12 3.31 2.41
C SER A 144 11.12 2.19 2.74
N GLY A 145 9.92 2.54 3.15
CA GLY A 145 8.84 1.59 3.41
C GLY A 145 8.07 1.15 2.17
N LEU A 146 8.41 1.66 0.99
CA LEU A 146 7.78 1.27 -0.26
C LEU A 146 8.57 0.17 -0.97
N ALA A 147 7.85 -0.88 -1.39
CA ALA A 147 8.36 -1.83 -2.39
C ALA A 147 7.68 -1.53 -3.73
N GLY A 148 8.47 -1.38 -4.78
CA GLY A 148 7.97 -1.17 -6.14
C GLY A 148 8.18 -2.42 -6.99
N ILE A 149 7.14 -2.84 -7.71
CA ILE A 149 7.17 -3.99 -8.61
C ILE A 149 6.64 -3.57 -9.96
N VAL A 150 7.36 -3.90 -11.01
CA VAL A 150 6.89 -3.70 -12.38
C VAL A 150 6.81 -5.06 -13.07
N LEU A 151 5.64 -5.38 -13.58
CA LEU A 151 5.37 -6.59 -14.34
C LEU A 151 5.27 -6.24 -15.83
N THR A 152 6.07 -6.87 -16.63
CA THR A 152 6.10 -6.64 -18.08
C THR A 152 5.80 -7.90 -18.87
#